data_a4bc071e2eea67f7e303f8851e212c97
#
_entry.id   a4bc071e2eea67f7e303f8851e212c97
#
_cell.length_a   1.000
_cell.length_b   1.000
_cell.length_c   1.000
_cell.angle_alpha   90.00
_cell.angle_beta   90.00
_cell.angle_gamma   90.00
#
_symmetry.space_group_name_H-M   'P 1'
#
loop_
_entity.id
_entity.type
_entity.pdbx_description
1 polymer ?
#
loop_
_entity_poly.entity_id
_entity_poly.type
_entity_poly.pdbx_seq_one_letter_code
_entity_poly.pdbx_strand_id
1 'polypeptide(L)'
;MFKGTAEVSGTPEKLSSSLWSLDEETMKQWDEKCLKWNAEELADNVKLICQETKLPWPLWNRDLTHLWSKHEEGDDIWHVWRETEHPDHPERPKEFVRAKVLLAAAVFKKADDNKTTITRLVHVDPAGNVPSSFVNSQATNKVAGFISNLEKLASN
;
A
#
# COMPACT_ATOMS: atom_id res chain seq x y z
N MET A 1 12.86 4.68 -5.29
CA MET A 1 11.69 5.45 -4.79
C MET A 1 10.88 5.92 -5.99
N PHE A 2 9.57 5.75 -5.95
CA PHE A 2 8.64 6.10 -7.03
C PHE A 2 7.54 7.01 -6.50
N LYS A 3 7.14 7.97 -7.32
CA LYS A 3 6.09 8.93 -7.00
C LYS A 3 5.15 9.09 -8.20
N GLY A 4 3.85 9.12 -7.94
CA GLY A 4 2.82 9.46 -8.92
C GLY A 4 1.80 10.40 -8.30
N THR A 5 1.22 11.25 -9.14
CA THR A 5 0.16 12.19 -8.74
C THR A 5 -0.93 12.17 -9.79
N ALA A 6 -2.18 12.14 -9.37
CA ALA A 6 -3.34 12.24 -10.24
C ALA A 6 -4.51 12.92 -9.51
N GLU A 7 -5.39 13.54 -10.29
CA GLU A 7 -6.70 13.96 -9.82
C GLU A 7 -7.72 12.85 -10.05
N VAL A 8 -8.54 12.60 -9.04
CA VAL A 8 -9.59 11.58 -9.07
C VAL A 8 -10.91 12.14 -8.56
N SER A 9 -12.01 11.52 -8.96
CA SER A 9 -13.34 11.88 -8.50
C SER A 9 -13.56 11.41 -7.05
N GLY A 10 -14.18 12.24 -6.24
CA GLY A 10 -14.47 11.99 -4.84
C GLY A 10 -13.79 12.97 -3.89
N THR A 11 -14.32 13.08 -2.69
CA THR A 11 -13.71 13.93 -1.64
C THR A 11 -12.55 13.21 -0.96
N PRO A 12 -11.58 13.94 -0.39
CA PRO A 12 -10.47 13.34 0.36
C PRO A 12 -10.93 12.38 1.44
N GLU A 13 -11.98 12.73 2.18
CA GLU A 13 -12.52 11.92 3.28
C GLU A 13 -13.09 10.60 2.77
N LYS A 14 -13.87 10.62 1.68
CA LYS A 14 -14.45 9.41 1.08
C LYS A 14 -13.37 8.47 0.57
N LEU A 15 -12.42 9.00 -0.18
CA LEU A 15 -11.29 8.23 -0.74
C LEU A 15 -10.40 7.64 0.37
N SER A 16 -10.07 8.45 1.38
CA SER A 16 -9.30 8.02 2.54
C SER A 16 -10.04 6.93 3.34
N SER A 17 -11.34 7.09 3.58
CA SER A 17 -12.14 6.11 4.31
C SER A 17 -12.25 4.79 3.53
N SER A 18 -12.43 4.84 2.22
CA SER A 18 -12.43 3.66 1.35
C SER A 18 -11.08 2.93 1.42
N LEU A 19 -9.96 3.67 1.40
CA LEU A 19 -8.64 3.09 1.57
C LEU A 19 -8.47 2.45 2.95
N TRP A 20 -8.89 3.15 4.01
CA TRP A 20 -8.73 2.67 5.38
C TRP A 20 -9.52 1.39 5.67
N SER A 21 -10.63 1.18 4.97
CA SER A 21 -11.49 0.00 5.11
C SER A 21 -11.07 -1.22 4.31
N LEU A 22 -9.91 -1.18 3.64
CA LEU A 22 -9.43 -2.31 2.83
C LEU A 22 -9.30 -3.59 3.65
N ASP A 23 -9.88 -4.66 3.12
CA ASP A 23 -9.79 -6.02 3.60
C ASP A 23 -9.04 -6.95 2.63
N GLU A 24 -8.86 -8.20 3.01
CA GLU A 24 -8.14 -9.19 2.19
C GLU A 24 -8.84 -9.45 0.85
N GLU A 25 -10.17 -9.49 0.83
CA GLU A 25 -10.93 -9.76 -0.39
C GLU A 25 -10.72 -8.64 -1.41
N THR A 26 -10.86 -7.40 -0.99
CA THR A 26 -10.62 -6.22 -1.82
C THR A 26 -9.16 -6.14 -2.28
N MET A 27 -8.22 -6.44 -1.37
CA MET A 27 -6.79 -6.44 -1.73
C MET A 27 -6.45 -7.49 -2.79
N LYS A 28 -7.06 -8.67 -2.75
CA LYS A 28 -6.88 -9.71 -3.79
C LYS A 28 -7.48 -9.30 -5.14
N GLN A 29 -8.54 -8.50 -5.13
CA GLN A 29 -9.10 -7.92 -6.36
C GLN A 29 -8.20 -6.80 -6.94
N TRP A 30 -7.52 -6.04 -6.07
CA TRP A 30 -6.62 -4.97 -6.47
C TRP A 30 -5.26 -5.48 -6.98
N ASP A 31 -4.77 -6.55 -6.40
CA ASP A 31 -3.48 -7.15 -6.72
C ASP A 31 -3.62 -8.67 -6.77
N GLU A 32 -3.67 -9.23 -7.97
CA GLU A 32 -3.73 -10.70 -8.21
C GLU A 32 -2.55 -11.47 -7.59
N LYS A 33 -1.48 -10.77 -7.25
CA LYS A 33 -0.30 -11.34 -6.58
C LYS A 33 -0.46 -11.36 -5.06
N CYS A 34 -1.48 -10.74 -4.50
CA CYS A 34 -1.75 -10.78 -3.07
C CYS A 34 -2.19 -12.19 -2.66
N LEU A 35 -1.37 -12.86 -1.86
CA LEU A 35 -1.67 -14.18 -1.30
C LEU A 35 -2.41 -14.04 0.02
N LYS A 36 -2.01 -13.07 0.84
CA LYS A 36 -2.58 -12.79 2.14
C LYS A 36 -2.49 -11.30 2.46
N TRP A 37 -3.52 -10.79 3.11
CA TRP A 37 -3.56 -9.46 3.67
C TRP A 37 -4.27 -9.51 5.01
N ASN A 38 -3.58 -9.15 6.07
CA ASN A 38 -4.16 -9.01 7.39
C ASN A 38 -3.89 -7.62 7.94
N ALA A 39 -4.95 -6.95 8.39
CA ALA A 39 -4.88 -5.63 8.99
C ALA A 39 -5.42 -5.71 10.42
N GLU A 40 -4.56 -5.53 11.39
CA GLU A 40 -4.88 -5.52 12.82
C GLU A 40 -4.87 -4.07 13.32
N GLU A 41 -5.97 -3.63 13.93
CA GLU A 41 -6.04 -2.30 14.51
C GLU A 41 -5.29 -2.27 15.85
N LEU A 42 -4.24 -1.43 15.91
CA LEU A 42 -3.47 -1.21 17.14
C LEU A 42 -3.97 0.02 17.90
N ALA A 43 -4.50 1.00 17.19
CA ALA A 43 -5.11 2.23 17.70
C ALA A 43 -6.02 2.82 16.60
N ASP A 44 -6.81 3.86 16.94
CA ASP A 44 -7.78 4.48 16.02
C ASP A 44 -7.20 4.86 14.65
N ASN A 45 -5.92 5.23 14.60
CA ASN A 45 -5.25 5.71 13.39
C ASN A 45 -4.03 4.86 13.02
N VAL A 46 -3.87 3.67 13.60
CA VAL A 46 -2.70 2.80 13.36
C VAL A 46 -3.13 1.35 13.20
N LYS A 47 -2.72 0.75 12.10
CA LYS A 47 -2.88 -0.68 11.82
C LYS A 47 -1.53 -1.37 11.65
N LEU A 48 -1.42 -2.60 12.12
CA LEU A 48 -0.37 -3.53 11.74
C LEU A 48 -0.83 -4.29 10.51
N ILE A 49 -0.03 -4.26 9.46
CA ILE A 49 -0.31 -4.99 8.22
C ILE A 49 0.70 -6.12 8.07
N CYS A 50 0.17 -7.32 7.83
CA CYS A 50 0.95 -8.50 7.45
C CYS A 50 0.48 -8.96 6.08
N GLN A 51 1.38 -8.89 5.10
CA GLN A 51 1.08 -9.17 3.71
C GLN A 51 1.99 -10.24 3.15
N GLU A 52 1.44 -11.14 2.32
CA GLU A 52 2.19 -12.08 1.52
C GLU A 52 1.91 -11.82 0.03
N THR A 53 2.97 -11.79 -0.78
CA THR A 53 2.89 -11.46 -2.20
C THR A 53 3.64 -12.50 -3.04
N LYS A 54 2.97 -12.97 -4.08
CA LYS A 54 3.56 -13.87 -5.08
C LYS A 54 4.50 -13.12 -6.01
N LEU A 55 5.66 -13.70 -6.28
CA LEU A 55 6.55 -13.26 -7.36
C LEU A 55 6.67 -14.34 -8.45
N PRO A 56 7.00 -13.94 -9.70
CA PRO A 56 7.20 -14.90 -10.77
C PRO A 56 8.44 -15.77 -10.52
N TRP A 57 8.34 -17.04 -10.87
CA TRP A 57 9.50 -17.93 -10.86
C TRP A 57 10.66 -17.36 -11.70
N PRO A 58 11.92 -17.45 -11.26
CA PRO A 58 12.44 -18.21 -10.12
C PRO A 58 12.53 -17.40 -8.80
N LEU A 59 11.86 -16.28 -8.69
CA LEU A 59 11.88 -15.45 -7.48
C LEU A 59 10.99 -16.07 -6.40
N TRP A 60 11.49 -16.10 -5.18
CA TRP A 60 10.71 -16.50 -4.01
C TRP A 60 9.63 -15.45 -3.72
N ASN A 61 8.52 -15.91 -3.15
CA ASN A 61 7.48 -15.00 -2.65
C ASN A 61 8.02 -14.07 -1.56
N ARG A 62 7.33 -12.97 -1.35
CA ARG A 62 7.66 -11.96 -0.33
C ARG A 62 6.61 -11.94 0.76
N ASP A 63 7.05 -11.78 2.00
CA ASP A 63 6.21 -11.31 3.08
C ASP A 63 6.64 -9.91 3.52
N LEU A 64 5.72 -9.16 4.07
CA LEU A 64 5.94 -7.80 4.58
C LEU A 64 5.18 -7.63 5.88
N THR A 65 5.82 -6.97 6.84
CA THR A 65 5.18 -6.51 8.06
C THR A 65 5.45 -5.03 8.20
N HIS A 66 4.39 -4.24 8.29
CA HIS A 66 4.52 -2.79 8.35
C HIS A 66 3.38 -2.13 9.14
N LEU A 67 3.66 -1.00 9.71
CA LEU A 67 2.66 -0.12 10.29
C LEU A 67 2.02 0.74 9.20
N TRP A 68 0.71 0.89 9.27
CA TRP A 68 -0.07 1.81 8.47
C TRP A 68 -0.74 2.81 9.38
N SER A 69 -0.36 4.08 9.25
CA SER A 69 -0.93 5.18 10.03
C SER A 69 -1.71 6.14 9.14
N LYS A 70 -2.78 6.71 9.72
CA LYS A 70 -3.56 7.78 9.12
C LYS A 70 -3.40 9.04 9.96
N HIS A 71 -3.22 10.17 9.31
CA HIS A 71 -3.07 11.47 9.93
C HIS A 71 -3.83 12.55 9.13
N GLU A 72 -4.44 13.49 9.82
CA GLU A 72 -5.14 14.63 9.23
C GLU A 72 -4.45 15.91 9.65
N GLU A 73 -4.12 16.78 8.68
CA GLU A 73 -3.48 18.08 8.89
C GLU A 73 -4.17 19.14 8.03
N GLY A 74 -4.98 19.98 8.67
CA GLY A 74 -5.88 20.88 7.96
C GLY A 74 -6.89 20.10 7.12
N ASP A 75 -6.92 20.38 5.81
CA ASP A 75 -7.77 19.67 4.85
C ASP A 75 -7.04 18.51 4.15
N ASP A 76 -5.78 18.26 4.50
CA ASP A 76 -4.96 17.20 3.93
C ASP A 76 -5.08 15.93 4.77
N ILE A 77 -5.26 14.77 4.11
CA ILE A 77 -5.28 13.46 4.77
C ILE A 77 -4.07 12.67 4.29
N TRP A 78 -3.32 12.13 5.24
CA TRP A 78 -2.10 11.38 5.01
C TRP A 78 -2.29 9.93 5.42
N HIS A 79 -1.89 9.01 4.56
CA HIS A 79 -1.65 7.62 4.90
C HIS A 79 -0.16 7.32 4.74
N VAL A 80 0.45 6.73 5.75
CA VAL A 80 1.88 6.43 5.77
C VAL A 80 2.10 4.97 6.16
N TRP A 81 2.97 4.28 5.43
CA TRP A 81 3.37 2.91 5.70
C TRP A 81 4.88 2.85 5.93
N ARG A 82 5.29 2.16 6.97
CA ARG A 82 6.70 1.91 7.30
C ARG A 82 6.89 0.50 7.82
N GLU A 83 8.03 -0.10 7.50
CA GLU A 83 8.40 -1.40 8.04
C GLU A 83 8.36 -1.43 9.57
N THR A 84 8.02 -2.57 10.12
CA THR A 84 8.12 -2.88 11.53
C THR A 84 8.44 -4.35 11.72
N GLU A 85 9.04 -4.68 12.84
CA GLU A 85 9.14 -6.06 13.34
C GLU A 85 8.02 -6.29 14.36
N HIS A 86 7.43 -7.48 14.33
CA HIS A 86 6.40 -7.84 15.30
C HIS A 86 6.61 -9.28 15.78
N PRO A 87 6.57 -9.55 17.11
CA PRO A 87 6.86 -10.87 17.66
C PRO A 87 5.96 -11.99 17.11
N ASP A 88 4.68 -11.68 16.83
CA ASP A 88 3.71 -12.65 16.30
C ASP A 88 3.86 -12.90 14.80
N HIS A 89 4.71 -12.13 14.12
CA HIS A 89 4.97 -12.22 12.69
C HIS A 89 6.48 -12.30 12.40
N PRO A 90 7.20 -13.29 12.93
CA PRO A 90 8.63 -13.45 12.69
C PRO A 90 8.91 -13.77 11.22
N GLU A 91 10.15 -13.56 10.79
CA GLU A 91 10.59 -13.99 9.47
C GLU A 91 10.47 -15.50 9.30
N ARG A 92 10.05 -15.92 8.09
CA ARG A 92 9.92 -17.33 7.71
C ARG A 92 10.82 -17.65 6.50
N PRO A 93 12.16 -17.65 6.68
CA PRO A 93 13.12 -17.69 5.56
C PRO A 93 13.08 -18.97 4.72
N LYS A 94 12.38 -20.00 5.16
CA LYS A 94 12.13 -21.23 4.38
C LYS A 94 10.90 -21.15 3.46
N GLU A 95 10.09 -20.10 3.61
CA GLU A 95 8.84 -19.92 2.87
C GLU A 95 8.84 -18.63 2.06
N PHE A 96 9.38 -17.55 2.64
CA PHE A 96 9.35 -16.20 2.09
C PHE A 96 10.69 -15.49 2.24
N VAL A 97 10.91 -14.51 1.40
CA VAL A 97 11.94 -13.49 1.63
C VAL A 97 11.24 -12.25 2.19
N ARG A 98 11.67 -11.77 3.37
CA ARG A 98 11.12 -10.57 3.99
C ARG A 98 11.52 -9.33 3.20
N ALA A 99 10.54 -8.70 2.55
CA ALA A 99 10.69 -7.38 1.94
C ALA A 99 10.36 -6.28 2.96
N LYS A 100 10.86 -5.07 2.73
CA LYS A 100 10.73 -3.96 3.67
C LYS A 100 10.06 -2.75 3.01
N VAL A 101 8.99 -2.25 3.61
CA VAL A 101 8.42 -0.95 3.25
C VAL A 101 9.22 0.14 3.96
N LEU A 102 10.25 0.64 3.29
CA LEU A 102 11.12 1.68 3.86
C LEU A 102 10.32 2.97 4.10
N LEU A 103 9.51 3.36 3.12
CA LEU A 103 8.53 4.43 3.23
C LEU A 103 7.51 4.29 2.11
N ALA A 104 6.25 4.32 2.43
CA ALA A 104 5.20 4.59 1.45
C ALA A 104 4.22 5.62 2.02
N ALA A 105 3.66 6.45 1.16
CA ALA A 105 2.69 7.45 1.57
C ALA A 105 1.62 7.65 0.49
N ALA A 106 0.42 8.03 0.91
CA ALA A 106 -0.61 8.57 0.05
C ALA A 106 -1.15 9.85 0.69
N VAL A 107 -1.13 10.94 -0.06
CA VAL A 107 -1.62 12.24 0.40
C VAL A 107 -2.84 12.61 -0.42
N PHE A 108 -3.92 12.92 0.26
CA PHE A 108 -5.20 13.31 -0.31
C PHE A 108 -5.38 14.80 -0.05
N LYS A 109 -5.43 15.58 -1.14
CA LYS A 109 -5.63 17.03 -1.08
C LYS A 109 -6.88 17.40 -1.86
N LYS A 110 -7.74 18.21 -1.27
CA LYS A 110 -8.89 18.76 -1.98
C LYS A 110 -8.42 19.59 -3.19
N ALA A 111 -8.88 19.19 -4.38
CA ALA A 111 -8.64 19.94 -5.61
C ALA A 111 -9.86 20.79 -6.00
N ASP A 112 -11.08 20.25 -5.77
CA ASP A 112 -12.36 20.88 -6.03
C ASP A 112 -13.42 20.21 -5.15
N ASP A 113 -14.69 20.64 -5.21
CA ASP A 113 -15.76 20.13 -4.33
C ASP A 113 -15.97 18.61 -4.40
N ASN A 114 -15.70 18.00 -5.54
CA ASN A 114 -15.79 16.54 -5.71
C ASN A 114 -14.55 15.96 -6.42
N LYS A 115 -13.39 16.60 -6.23
CA LYS A 115 -12.12 16.13 -6.78
C LYS A 115 -11.01 16.19 -5.75
N THR A 116 -10.17 15.19 -5.78
CA THR A 116 -9.01 15.04 -4.91
C THR A 116 -7.76 14.83 -5.72
N THR A 117 -6.72 15.59 -5.43
CA THR A 117 -5.36 15.27 -5.88
C THR A 117 -4.76 14.23 -4.95
N ILE A 118 -4.45 13.05 -5.48
CA ILE A 118 -3.75 12.00 -4.74
C ILE A 118 -2.30 11.98 -5.18
N THR A 119 -1.39 12.10 -4.22
CA THR A 119 0.04 11.85 -4.43
C THR A 119 0.42 10.54 -3.74
N ARG A 120 0.87 9.57 -4.50
CA ARG A 120 1.36 8.28 -4.02
C ARG A 120 2.88 8.21 -4.10
N LEU A 121 3.52 7.87 -2.97
CA LEU A 121 4.95 7.62 -2.85
C LEU A 121 5.17 6.16 -2.44
N VAL A 122 6.15 5.49 -3.06
CA VAL A 122 6.52 4.12 -2.70
C VAL A 122 8.04 3.96 -2.71
N HIS A 123 8.59 3.48 -1.60
CA HIS A 123 9.98 3.08 -1.46
C HIS A 123 10.03 1.76 -0.71
N VAL A 124 10.23 0.68 -1.43
CA VAL A 124 10.27 -0.70 -0.92
C VAL A 124 11.62 -1.31 -1.27
N ASP A 125 12.22 -1.98 -0.31
CA ASP A 125 13.34 -2.91 -0.53
C ASP A 125 12.75 -4.32 -0.72
N PRO A 126 12.83 -4.88 -1.94
CA PRO A 126 12.30 -6.22 -2.19
C PRO A 126 13.15 -7.33 -1.57
N ALA A 127 14.32 -7.01 -1.04
CA ALA A 127 15.37 -7.91 -0.55
C ALA A 127 15.78 -9.01 -1.56
N GLY A 128 16.93 -9.60 -1.34
CA GLY A 128 17.50 -10.64 -2.21
C GLY A 128 17.87 -10.14 -3.61
N ASN A 129 18.16 -11.07 -4.52
CA ASN A 129 18.62 -10.76 -5.87
C ASN A 129 17.44 -10.56 -6.83
N VAL A 130 16.82 -9.38 -6.78
CA VAL A 130 15.74 -9.01 -7.71
C VAL A 130 16.28 -8.04 -8.76
N PRO A 131 16.11 -8.33 -10.07
CA PRO A 131 16.58 -7.41 -11.11
C PRO A 131 15.94 -6.03 -10.99
N SER A 132 16.73 -4.97 -11.12
CA SER A 132 16.26 -3.58 -10.99
C SER A 132 15.17 -3.22 -12.00
N SER A 133 15.24 -3.75 -13.21
CA SER A 133 14.21 -3.58 -14.25
C SER A 133 12.85 -4.14 -13.80
N PHE A 134 12.84 -5.29 -13.11
CA PHE A 134 11.63 -5.86 -12.55
C PHE A 134 11.08 -4.99 -11.41
N VAL A 135 11.94 -4.55 -10.48
CA VAL A 135 11.55 -3.65 -9.38
C VAL A 135 10.92 -2.37 -9.91
N ASN A 136 11.56 -1.76 -10.92
CA ASN A 136 11.09 -0.51 -11.51
C ASN A 136 9.72 -0.66 -12.18
N SER A 137 9.51 -1.72 -12.96
CA SER A 137 8.23 -1.97 -13.61
C SER A 137 7.11 -2.23 -12.59
N GLN A 138 7.38 -3.02 -11.55
CA GLN A 138 6.39 -3.31 -10.50
C GLN A 138 6.01 -2.06 -9.71
N ALA A 139 6.98 -1.23 -9.35
CA ALA A 139 6.71 -0.02 -8.57
C ALA A 139 5.88 1.00 -9.37
N THR A 140 6.16 1.20 -10.65
CA THR A 140 5.37 2.07 -11.53
C THR A 140 3.93 1.58 -11.65
N ASN A 141 3.75 0.28 -11.92
CA ASN A 141 2.42 -0.32 -12.03
C ASN A 141 1.63 -0.23 -10.72
N LYS A 142 2.28 -0.42 -9.58
CA LYS A 142 1.62 -0.31 -8.26
C LYS A 142 1.18 1.10 -7.93
N VAL A 143 1.96 2.12 -8.31
CA VAL A 143 1.55 3.52 -8.10
C VAL A 143 0.33 3.87 -8.96
N ALA A 144 0.36 3.55 -10.24
CA ALA A 144 -0.77 3.82 -11.15
C ALA A 144 -2.02 2.99 -10.78
N GLY A 145 -1.83 1.70 -10.51
CA GLY A 145 -2.91 0.79 -10.12
C GLY A 145 -3.58 1.19 -8.81
N PHE A 146 -2.80 1.64 -7.81
CA PHE A 146 -3.32 2.12 -6.54
C PHE A 146 -4.34 3.25 -6.73
N ILE A 147 -3.99 4.27 -7.51
CA ILE A 147 -4.86 5.44 -7.73
C ILE A 147 -6.12 5.02 -8.47
N SER A 148 -5.99 4.27 -9.57
CA SER A 148 -7.13 3.79 -10.37
C SER A 148 -8.08 2.89 -9.58
N ASN A 149 -7.55 1.97 -8.77
CA ASN A 149 -8.36 1.06 -7.96
C ASN A 149 -9.09 1.79 -6.85
N LEU A 150 -8.42 2.77 -6.22
CA LEU A 150 -9.03 3.58 -5.18
C LEU A 150 -10.19 4.43 -5.72
N GLU A 151 -10.05 5.02 -6.91
CA GLU A 151 -11.12 5.77 -7.55
C GLU A 151 -12.34 4.87 -7.81
N LYS A 152 -12.13 3.66 -8.32
CA LYS A 152 -13.19 2.67 -8.55
C LYS A 152 -13.88 2.26 -7.24
N LEU A 153 -13.11 2.00 -6.19
CA LEU A 153 -13.66 1.60 -4.88
C LEU A 153 -14.55 2.70 -4.29
N ALA A 154 -14.12 3.94 -4.37
CA ALA A 154 -14.85 5.08 -3.85
C ALA A 154 -16.09 5.46 -4.71
N SER A 155 -16.18 4.96 -5.95
CA SER A 155 -17.33 5.20 -6.85
C SER A 155 -18.48 4.23 -6.60
N ASN A 156 -18.21 3.13 -5.92
CA ASN A 156 -19.20 2.13 -5.52
C ASN A 156 -19.78 2.47 -4.14
#